data_1d7ff1320ce12d10c3a994cadd206201
#
_entry.id   1d7ff1320ce12d10c3a994cadd206201
#
_cell.length_a   1.000
_cell.length_b   1.000
_cell.length_c   1.000
_cell.angle_alpha   90.00
_cell.angle_beta   90.00
_cell.angle_gamma   90.00
#
_symmetry.space_group_name_H-M   'P 1'
#
loop_
_entity.id
_entity.type
_entity.pdbx_description
1 polymer ?
#
loop_
_entity_poly.entity_id
_entity_poly.type
_entity_poly.pdbx_seq_one_letter_code
_entity_poly.pdbx_strand_id
1 'polypeptide(L)'
;MKYVVIFKAKIKTLDEQYFQTAQLLREKALSQFNCQKFEAISEQDFEIALSYWNSLADIQAWHHDAEHQVAQQLGKEQWYQSFSVEICKIERHYAHSVHSI
;
A
#
# COMPACT_ATOMS: atom_id res chain seq x y z
N MET A 1 -11.74 -11.13 -1.53
CA MET A 1 -11.30 -9.72 -1.28
C MET A 1 -12.51 -8.81 -1.30
N LYS A 2 -12.71 -8.09 -0.23
CA LYS A 2 -13.88 -7.22 -0.05
C LYS A 2 -13.56 -5.74 -0.16
N TYR A 3 -12.32 -5.37 0.13
CA TYR A 3 -11.91 -3.97 0.18
C TYR A 3 -10.59 -3.77 -0.54
N VAL A 4 -10.42 -2.59 -1.10
CA VAL A 4 -9.13 -2.16 -1.65
C VAL A 4 -8.74 -0.84 -0.99
N VAL A 5 -7.48 -0.75 -0.58
CA VAL A 5 -6.88 0.48 -0.11
C VAL A 5 -6.04 1.02 -1.25
N ILE A 6 -6.31 2.26 -1.65
CA ILE A 6 -5.61 2.95 -2.71
C ILE A 6 -4.75 4.03 -2.08
N PHE A 7 -3.45 3.83 -2.10
CA PHE A 7 -2.48 4.81 -1.65
C PHE A 7 -1.86 5.48 -2.88
N LYS A 8 -1.92 6.79 -2.93
CA LYS A 8 -1.30 7.58 -4.00
C LYS A 8 -0.38 8.60 -3.36
N ALA A 9 0.83 8.68 -3.87
CA ALA A 9 1.79 9.62 -3.33
C ALA A 9 2.59 10.29 -4.43
N LYS A 10 2.91 11.56 -4.19
CA LYS A 10 3.97 12.25 -4.90
C LYS A 10 5.19 12.22 -4.00
N ILE A 11 6.27 11.65 -4.49
CA ILE A 11 7.46 11.39 -3.71
C ILE A 11 8.42 12.57 -3.84
N LYS A 12 8.89 13.05 -2.71
CA LYS A 12 9.84 14.14 -2.63
C LYS A 12 11.28 13.63 -2.66
N THR A 13 11.53 12.55 -1.92
CA THR A 13 12.86 11.94 -1.83
C THR A 13 12.74 10.44 -1.91
N LEU A 14 13.38 9.83 -2.91
CA LEU A 14 13.48 8.39 -3.05
C LEU A 14 14.87 7.96 -2.60
N ASP A 15 14.99 7.52 -1.37
CA ASP A 15 16.25 7.01 -0.83
C ASP A 15 16.10 5.52 -0.48
N GLU A 16 17.21 4.90 -0.10
CA GLU A 16 17.23 3.49 0.25
C GLU A 16 16.33 3.19 1.45
N GLN A 17 16.29 4.09 2.42
CA GLN A 17 15.45 3.94 3.60
C GLN A 17 13.97 3.93 3.25
N TYR A 18 13.56 4.74 2.29
CA TYR A 18 12.21 4.72 1.74
C TYR A 18 11.86 3.35 1.18
N PHE A 19 12.73 2.80 0.33
CA PHE A 19 12.48 1.50 -0.31
C PHE A 19 12.45 0.37 0.72
N GLN A 20 13.34 0.39 1.70
CA GLN A 20 13.36 -0.61 2.75
C GLN A 20 12.09 -0.57 3.60
N THR A 21 11.65 0.63 3.96
CA THR A 21 10.42 0.80 4.75
C THR A 21 9.19 0.38 3.95
N ALA A 22 9.09 0.76 2.68
CA ALA A 22 7.99 0.36 1.82
C ALA A 22 7.91 -1.16 1.69
N GLN A 23 9.05 -1.83 1.52
CA GLN A 23 9.10 -3.28 1.46
C GLN A 23 8.66 -3.93 2.77
N LEU A 24 9.12 -3.40 3.90
CA LEU A 24 8.73 -3.89 5.23
C LEU A 24 7.22 -3.78 5.44
N LEU A 25 6.63 -2.64 5.10
CA LEU A 25 5.19 -2.41 5.25
C LEU A 25 4.38 -3.39 4.41
N ARG A 26 4.82 -3.64 3.18
CA ARG A 26 4.19 -4.61 2.28
C ARG A 26 4.27 -6.02 2.85
N GLU A 27 5.44 -6.44 3.29
CA GLU A 27 5.65 -7.78 3.86
C GLU A 27 4.82 -7.98 5.13
N LYS A 28 4.75 -6.98 6.00
CA LYS A 28 3.94 -7.05 7.21
C LYS A 28 2.44 -7.12 6.88
N ALA A 29 1.99 -6.34 5.90
CA ALA A 29 0.60 -6.41 5.46
C ALA A 29 0.21 -7.85 5.08
N LEU A 30 1.03 -8.47 4.25
CA LEU A 30 0.78 -9.81 3.72
C LEU A 30 0.94 -10.91 4.77
N SER A 31 1.95 -10.81 5.64
CA SER A 31 2.28 -11.87 6.59
C SER A 31 1.63 -11.73 7.96
N GLN A 32 1.32 -10.51 8.40
CA GLN A 32 0.86 -10.27 9.77
C GLN A 32 -0.55 -9.68 9.87
N PHE A 33 -1.03 -9.02 8.82
CA PHE A 33 -2.29 -8.29 8.87
C PHE A 33 -3.35 -8.81 7.91
N ASN A 34 -3.15 -9.99 7.37
CA ASN A 34 -4.13 -10.66 6.49
C ASN A 34 -4.43 -9.93 5.19
N CYS A 35 -3.50 -9.14 4.68
CA CYS A 35 -3.62 -8.57 3.36
C CYS A 35 -3.62 -9.70 2.33
N GLN A 36 -4.53 -9.65 1.37
CA GLN A 36 -4.70 -10.73 0.40
C GLN A 36 -3.82 -10.55 -0.83
N LYS A 37 -3.56 -9.31 -1.21
CA LYS A 37 -2.77 -8.99 -2.39
C LYS A 37 -2.24 -7.57 -2.24
N PHE A 38 -1.03 -7.35 -2.72
CA PHE A 38 -0.40 -6.03 -2.67
C PHE A 38 0.31 -5.76 -3.99
N GLU A 39 -0.04 -4.65 -4.64
CA GLU A 39 0.55 -4.23 -5.92
C GLU A 39 0.98 -2.78 -5.82
N ALA A 40 2.15 -2.47 -6.33
CA ALA A 40 2.64 -1.09 -6.37
C ALA A 40 3.18 -0.76 -7.74
N ILE A 41 2.88 0.42 -8.22
CA ILE A 41 3.30 0.92 -9.52
C ILE A 41 3.88 2.30 -9.29
N SER A 42 5.06 2.54 -9.84
CA SER A 42 5.73 3.83 -9.77
C SER A 42 5.98 4.36 -11.16
N GLU A 43 5.73 5.63 -11.36
CA GLU A 43 6.08 6.33 -12.58
C GLU A 43 6.64 7.69 -12.20
N GLN A 44 7.92 7.92 -12.50
CA GLN A 44 8.66 9.11 -12.10
C GLN A 44 8.59 9.30 -10.57
N ASP A 45 8.00 10.40 -10.09
CA ASP A 45 7.86 10.69 -8.67
C ASP A 45 6.49 10.31 -8.11
N PHE A 46 5.65 9.65 -8.92
CA PHE A 46 4.36 9.16 -8.48
C PHE A 46 4.40 7.68 -8.11
N GLU A 47 3.71 7.35 -7.04
CA GLU A 47 3.51 5.97 -6.60
C GLU A 47 2.04 5.71 -6.35
N ILE A 48 1.57 4.55 -6.82
CA ILE A 48 0.23 4.04 -6.51
C ILE A 48 0.41 2.64 -5.93
N ALA A 49 -0.08 2.43 -4.72
CA ALA A 49 -0.08 1.12 -4.09
C ALA A 49 -1.51 0.68 -3.84
N LEU A 50 -1.83 -0.53 -4.27
CA LEU A 50 -3.13 -1.17 -4.09
C LEU A 50 -2.97 -2.34 -3.14
N SER A 51 -3.75 -2.36 -2.08
CA SER A 51 -3.78 -3.49 -1.17
C SER A 51 -5.22 -3.98 -1.02
N TYR A 52 -5.38 -5.30 -0.96
CA TYR A 52 -6.68 -5.97 -0.99
C TYR A 52 -6.91 -6.72 0.31
N TRP A 53 -8.10 -6.57 0.88
CA TRP A 53 -8.42 -7.00 2.24
C TRP A 53 -9.80 -7.60 2.33
N ASN A 54 -10.01 -8.43 3.35
CA ASN A 54 -11.32 -9.00 3.64
C ASN A 54 -12.04 -8.30 4.79
N SER A 55 -11.34 -7.45 5.54
CA SER A 55 -11.87 -6.86 6.77
C SER A 55 -11.36 -5.43 6.95
N LEU A 56 -12.25 -4.54 7.36
CA LEU A 56 -11.88 -3.17 7.72
C LEU A 56 -11.01 -3.14 8.98
N ALA A 57 -11.21 -4.07 9.89
CA ALA A 57 -10.41 -4.16 11.12
C ALA A 57 -8.95 -4.44 10.81
N ASP A 58 -8.68 -5.32 9.85
CA ASP A 58 -7.31 -5.64 9.43
C ASP A 58 -6.64 -4.43 8.78
N ILE A 59 -7.38 -3.70 7.95
CA ILE A 59 -6.89 -2.47 7.33
C ILE A 59 -6.49 -1.46 8.41
N GLN A 60 -7.35 -1.25 9.39
CA GLN A 60 -7.12 -0.30 10.46
C GLN A 60 -5.89 -0.67 11.28
N ALA A 61 -5.74 -1.94 11.63
CA ALA A 61 -4.61 -2.42 12.39
C ALA A 61 -3.30 -2.23 11.62
N TRP A 62 -3.28 -2.57 10.33
CA TRP A 62 -2.10 -2.37 9.49
C TRP A 62 -1.78 -0.89 9.31
N HIS A 63 -2.78 -0.07 9.08
CA HIS A 63 -2.60 1.37 8.90
C HIS A 63 -1.95 1.99 10.14
N HIS A 64 -2.40 1.59 11.32
CA HIS A 64 -1.82 2.06 12.59
C HIS A 64 -0.34 1.66 12.70
N ASP A 65 -0.02 0.41 12.42
CA ASP A 65 1.36 -0.07 12.42
C ASP A 65 2.20 0.67 11.38
N ALA A 66 1.66 0.87 10.18
CA ALA A 66 2.35 1.56 9.10
C ALA A 66 2.70 3.01 9.47
N GLU A 67 1.76 3.74 10.08
CA GLU A 67 2.00 5.10 10.54
C GLU A 67 3.14 5.14 11.56
N HIS A 68 3.16 4.17 12.47
CA HIS A 68 4.18 4.07 13.49
C HIS A 68 5.56 3.82 12.87
N GLN A 69 5.66 2.90 11.90
CA GLN A 69 6.91 2.61 11.21
C GLN A 69 7.42 3.83 10.43
N VAL A 70 6.54 4.50 9.71
CA VAL A 70 6.90 5.69 8.93
C VAL A 70 7.36 6.81 9.87
N ALA A 71 6.68 6.99 11.00
CA ALA A 71 7.05 8.01 11.98
C ALA A 71 8.42 7.73 12.59
N GLN A 72 8.73 6.47 12.91
CA GLN A 72 10.04 6.08 13.42
C GLN A 72 11.18 6.43 12.46
N GLN A 73 10.90 6.35 11.16
CA GLN A 73 11.89 6.66 10.13
C GLN A 73 11.88 8.13 9.74
N LEU A 74 11.05 8.95 10.39
CA LEU A 74 10.85 10.36 10.02
C LEU A 74 10.44 10.53 8.56
N GLY A 75 9.81 9.49 7.99
CA GLY A 75 9.59 9.40 6.55
C GLY A 75 8.51 10.33 6.03
N LYS A 76 7.47 10.57 6.84
CA LYS A 76 6.30 11.33 6.39
C LYS A 76 6.67 12.72 5.89
N GLU A 77 7.59 13.40 6.57
CA GLU A 77 8.04 14.74 6.21
C GLU A 77 9.12 14.73 5.14
N GLN A 78 9.95 13.69 5.11
CA GLN A 78 11.10 13.62 4.22
C GLN A 78 10.75 13.02 2.87
N TRP A 79 9.85 12.04 2.83
CA TRP A 79 9.61 11.23 1.63
C TRP A 79 8.48 11.76 0.77
N TYR A 80 7.42 12.29 1.38
CA TYR A 80 6.21 12.63 0.64
C TYR A 80 6.04 14.13 0.47
N GLN A 81 5.83 14.55 -0.77
CA GLN A 81 5.33 15.89 -1.06
C GLN A 81 3.84 15.93 -0.77
N SER A 82 3.13 14.88 -1.17
CA SER A 82 1.71 14.72 -0.88
C SER A 82 1.35 13.23 -0.94
N PHE A 83 0.30 12.85 -0.24
CA PHE A 83 -0.26 11.51 -0.36
C PHE A 83 -1.74 11.51 -0.02
N SER A 84 -2.44 10.51 -0.53
CA SER A 84 -3.83 10.26 -0.19
C SER A 84 -4.05 8.76 0.01
N VAL A 85 -5.03 8.44 0.84
CA VAL A 85 -5.46 7.07 1.10
C VAL A 85 -6.96 6.99 0.90
N GLU A 86 -7.41 6.06 0.09
CA GLU A 86 -8.82 5.79 -0.10
C GLU A 86 -9.10 4.33 0.22
N ILE A 87 -10.14 4.08 1.01
CA ILE A 87 -10.58 2.72 1.33
C ILE A 87 -11.90 2.52 0.62
N CYS A 88 -11.93 1.58 -0.32
CA CYS A 88 -13.08 1.35 -1.15
C CYS A 88 -13.61 -0.06 -0.96
N LYS A 89 -14.93 -0.19 -0.94
CA LYS A 89 -15.57 -1.49 -0.95
C LYS A 89 -15.65 -2.01 -2.39
N ILE A 90 -15.22 -3.23 -2.62
CA ILE A 90 -15.31 -3.86 -3.93
C ILE A 90 -16.68 -4.47 -4.07
N GLU A 91 -17.51 -3.90 -4.93
CA GLU A 91 -18.84 -4.42 -5.18
C GLU A 91 -18.83 -5.65 -6.08
N ARG A 92 -17.88 -5.69 -7.02
CA ARG A 92 -17.82 -6.74 -8.01
C ARG A 92 -16.41 -6.91 -8.52
N HIS A 93 -16.01 -8.14 -8.76
CA HIS A 93 -14.70 -8.47 -9.29
C HIS A 93 -14.81 -9.55 -10.36
N TYR A 94 -14.20 -9.32 -11.50
CA TYR A 94 -14.00 -10.34 -12.53
C TYR A 94 -12.55 -10.42 -12.90
N ALA A 95 -12.12 -11.60 -13.26
CA ALA A 95 -10.79 -11.80 -13.82
C ALA A 95 -10.90 -12.81 -14.96
N HIS A 96 -10.10 -12.61 -15.99
CA HIS A 96 -10.06 -13.49 -17.13
C HIS A 96 -8.62 -13.61 -17.61
N SER A 97 -8.17 -14.84 -17.80
CA SER A 97 -6.85 -15.11 -18.35
C SER A 97 -6.98 -15.57 -19.80
N VAL A 98 -6.23 -14.94 -20.67
CA VAL A 98 -6.16 -15.34 -22.09
C VAL A 98 -4.92 -16.19 -22.27
N HIS A 99 -5.14 -17.42 -22.75
CA HIS A 99 -4.04 -18.32 -23.05
C HIS A 99 -3.71 -18.26 -24.53
N SER A 100 -2.46 -17.93 -24.86
CA SER A 100 -1.96 -18.04 -26.22
C SER A 100 -1.69 -19.50 -26.55
N ILE A 101 -2.09 -19.88 -27.70
CA ILE A 101 -1.86 -21.20 -28.21
C ILE A 101 -0.66 -21.18 -29.19
#